data_57427d4ead913563ab706e9a236476a5
#
_entry.id   57427d4ead913563ab706e9a236476a5
#
_cell.length_a   1.000
_cell.length_b   1.000
_cell.length_c   1.000
_cell.angle_alpha   90.00
_cell.angle_beta   90.00
_cell.angle_gamma   90.00
#
_symmetry.space_group_name_H-M   'P 1'
#
loop_
_entity.id
_entity.type
_entity.pdbx_description
1 polymer ?
#
loop_
_entity_poly.entity_id
_entity_poly.type
_entity_poly.pdbx_seq_one_letter_code
_entity_poly.pdbx_strand_id
1 'polypeptide(L)'
;MLALRRKINIVNRHQDRKFIVSDPEKCNGCNLCEYVCSMVNEKTFNPHKSRIRVTNISPLANMAVTCRKCKDPVCVASCPKNALSQEENTGIIHINEHACTGCGWCIGACSFGALSLHPDKKIAYTCNSCTDTNNKGEPQCIQWCTEGALQYVTAETLAQKTRQKLVTQLLETRENNKEKTENK
;
A
#
# COMPACT_ATOMS: atom_id res chain seq x y z
N MET A 1 0.50 3.61 -39.09
CA MET A 1 0.14 4.56 -38.01
C MET A 1 -0.77 3.99 -36.89
N LEU A 2 -1.60 2.97 -37.14
CA LEU A 2 -2.49 2.38 -36.10
C LEU A 2 -1.76 1.50 -35.05
N ALA A 3 -0.63 0.88 -35.40
CA ALA A 3 0.10 -0.02 -34.47
C ALA A 3 0.84 0.71 -33.33
N LEU A 4 1.28 1.97 -33.57
CA LEU A 4 1.93 2.78 -32.52
C LEU A 4 0.95 3.27 -31.44
N ARG A 5 -0.31 3.58 -31.80
CA ARG A 5 -1.32 4.00 -30.81
C ARG A 5 -1.71 2.91 -29.83
N ARG A 6 -1.70 1.62 -30.24
CA ARG A 6 -1.98 0.50 -29.32
C ARG A 6 -0.86 0.27 -28.28
N LYS A 7 0.40 0.53 -28.63
CA LYS A 7 1.53 0.40 -27.68
C LYS A 7 1.53 1.51 -26.61
N ILE A 8 1.10 2.72 -26.97
CA ILE A 8 1.01 3.85 -26.01
C ILE A 8 -0.07 3.59 -24.95
N ASN A 9 -1.21 2.97 -25.33
CA ASN A 9 -2.28 2.63 -24.37
C ASN A 9 -1.89 1.52 -23.37
N ILE A 10 -0.97 0.62 -23.72
CA ILE A 10 -0.51 -0.44 -22.81
C ILE A 10 0.43 0.14 -21.73
N VAL A 11 1.23 1.14 -22.08
CA VAL A 11 2.14 1.80 -21.12
C VAL A 11 1.36 2.60 -20.07
N ASN A 12 0.23 3.23 -20.46
CA ASN A 12 -0.58 4.05 -19.54
C ASN A 12 -1.38 3.24 -18.50
N ARG A 13 -1.80 2.00 -18.79
CA ARG A 13 -2.65 1.23 -17.86
C ARG A 13 -1.98 0.91 -16.53
N HIS A 14 -0.66 0.84 -16.46
CA HIS A 14 0.07 0.57 -15.23
C HIS A 14 0.34 1.82 -14.37
N GLN A 15 0.28 3.01 -14.97
CA GLN A 15 0.50 4.28 -14.27
C GLN A 15 -0.70 4.70 -13.42
N ASP A 16 -1.90 4.19 -13.73
CA ASP A 16 -3.15 4.55 -13.07
C ASP A 16 -3.50 3.67 -11.85
N ARG A 17 -2.69 2.63 -11.57
CA ARG A 17 -2.91 1.76 -10.41
C ARG A 17 -2.75 2.55 -9.12
N LYS A 18 -3.85 2.68 -8.37
CA LYS A 18 -3.82 3.32 -7.06
C LYS A 18 -3.46 2.31 -5.98
N PHE A 19 -2.64 2.72 -5.04
CA PHE A 19 -2.28 1.96 -3.85
C PHE A 19 -2.24 2.86 -2.62
N ILE A 20 -2.27 2.24 -1.44
CA ILE A 20 -2.26 2.98 -0.18
C ILE A 20 -0.80 3.22 0.23
N VAL A 21 -0.48 4.46 0.56
CA VAL A 21 0.79 4.86 1.17
C VAL A 21 0.57 5.44 2.55
N SER A 22 1.53 5.23 3.42
CA SER A 22 1.56 5.82 4.75
C SER A 22 2.64 6.89 4.82
N ASP A 23 2.31 8.03 5.40
CA ASP A 23 3.26 9.07 5.77
C ASP A 23 3.77 8.78 7.18
N PRO A 24 5.05 8.43 7.36
CA PRO A 24 5.60 8.10 8.68
C PRO A 24 5.70 9.32 9.61
N GLU A 25 5.70 10.55 9.08
CA GLU A 25 5.73 11.76 9.90
C GLU A 25 4.37 12.05 10.56
N LYS A 26 3.27 11.52 9.98
CA LYS A 26 1.91 11.69 10.48
C LYS A 26 1.41 10.48 11.23
N CYS A 27 1.96 9.29 10.96
CA CYS A 27 1.48 8.05 11.55
C CYS A 27 1.90 7.96 13.02
N ASN A 28 0.94 8.02 13.94
CA ASN A 28 1.18 7.87 15.38
C ASN A 28 1.15 6.41 15.87
N GLY A 29 0.90 5.43 14.99
CA GLY A 29 0.87 4.01 15.34
C GLY A 29 -0.39 3.54 16.07
N CYS A 30 -1.51 4.25 15.99
CA CYS A 30 -2.75 3.95 16.73
C CYS A 30 -3.45 2.64 16.32
N ASN A 31 -3.04 1.98 15.22
CA ASN A 31 -3.59 0.73 14.69
C ASN A 31 -5.08 0.80 14.27
N LEU A 32 -5.73 1.96 14.29
CA LEU A 32 -7.14 2.10 13.91
C LEU A 32 -7.41 1.55 12.49
N CYS A 33 -6.49 1.77 11.57
CA CYS A 33 -6.57 1.24 10.20
C CYS A 33 -6.61 -0.30 10.16
N GLU A 34 -5.93 -1.00 11.09
CA GLU A 34 -5.99 -2.46 11.21
C GLU A 34 -7.35 -2.94 11.72
N TYR A 35 -7.88 -2.29 12.75
CA TYR A 35 -9.21 -2.62 13.30
C TYR A 35 -10.31 -2.41 12.27
N VAL A 36 -10.29 -1.27 11.58
CA VAL A 36 -11.25 -0.97 10.51
C VAL A 36 -11.13 -1.98 9.36
N CYS A 37 -9.91 -2.32 8.95
CA CYS A 37 -9.68 -3.29 7.88
C CYS A 37 -10.24 -4.68 8.23
N SER A 38 -10.00 -5.17 9.45
CA SER A 38 -10.52 -6.46 9.91
C SER A 38 -12.05 -6.46 10.03
N MET A 39 -12.64 -5.37 10.51
CA MET A 39 -14.09 -5.24 10.60
C MET A 39 -14.74 -5.25 9.23
N VAL A 40 -14.18 -4.52 8.26
CA VAL A 40 -14.74 -4.42 6.91
C VAL A 40 -14.63 -5.73 6.14
N ASN A 41 -13.49 -6.41 6.22
CA ASN A 41 -13.23 -7.61 5.42
C ASN A 41 -13.68 -8.91 6.10
N GLU A 42 -13.54 -9.02 7.43
CA GLU A 42 -13.74 -10.26 8.19
C GLU A 42 -14.88 -10.15 9.23
N LYS A 43 -15.54 -8.98 9.33
CA LYS A 43 -16.61 -8.71 10.30
C LYS A 43 -16.22 -8.96 11.76
N THR A 44 -14.94 -8.82 12.07
CA THR A 44 -14.38 -9.02 13.41
C THR A 44 -13.42 -7.91 13.78
N PHE A 45 -13.40 -7.53 15.06
CA PHE A 45 -12.41 -6.61 15.64
C PHE A 45 -11.14 -7.38 16.02
N ASN A 46 -10.39 -7.84 15.02
CA ASN A 46 -9.14 -8.59 15.22
C ASN A 46 -8.05 -8.07 14.28
N PRO A 47 -7.08 -7.27 14.76
CA PRO A 47 -6.03 -6.72 13.92
C PRO A 47 -5.18 -7.79 13.23
N HIS A 48 -5.07 -9.01 13.78
CA HIS A 48 -4.38 -10.12 13.12
C HIS A 48 -5.02 -10.56 11.81
N LYS A 49 -6.29 -10.23 11.58
CA LYS A 49 -7.03 -10.47 10.32
C LYS A 49 -6.99 -9.28 9.36
N SER A 50 -6.29 -8.22 9.72
CA SER A 50 -6.16 -7.03 8.90
C SER A 50 -5.24 -7.26 7.70
N ARG A 51 -5.60 -6.66 6.56
CA ARG A 51 -4.84 -6.66 5.30
C ARG A 51 -3.92 -5.44 5.16
N ILE A 52 -3.91 -4.55 6.14
CA ILE A 52 -2.95 -3.47 6.37
C ILE A 52 -2.22 -3.77 7.67
N ARG A 53 -0.92 -3.49 7.74
CA ARG A 53 -0.12 -3.73 8.94
C ARG A 53 0.61 -2.48 9.37
N VAL A 54 0.49 -2.13 10.64
CA VAL A 54 1.26 -1.05 11.25
C VAL A 54 2.54 -1.64 11.82
N THR A 55 3.66 -1.07 11.44
CA THR A 55 4.98 -1.42 11.97
C THR A 55 5.49 -0.25 12.79
N ASN A 56 5.86 -0.53 14.03
CA ASN A 56 6.40 0.43 14.97
C ASN A 56 7.90 0.19 15.12
N ILE A 57 8.71 1.19 14.82
CA ILE A 57 10.15 1.20 15.06
C ILE A 57 10.42 2.28 16.11
N SER A 58 10.06 1.97 17.35
CA SER A 58 10.21 2.91 18.46
C SER A 58 11.68 3.22 18.76
N PRO A 59 12.07 4.49 19.01
CA PRO A 59 11.23 5.70 19.01
C PRO A 59 11.14 6.40 17.64
N LEU A 60 11.63 5.79 16.55
CA LEU A 60 11.96 6.47 15.29
C LEU A 60 10.76 6.75 14.38
N ALA A 61 9.91 5.76 14.14
CA ALA A 61 8.82 5.91 13.17
C ALA A 61 7.73 4.85 13.34
N ASN A 62 6.52 5.22 12.93
CA ASN A 62 5.40 4.30 12.72
C ASN A 62 4.99 4.36 11.25
N MET A 63 4.66 3.23 10.66
CA MET A 63 4.23 3.19 9.27
C MET A 63 3.25 2.04 9.02
N ALA A 64 2.17 2.33 8.32
CA ALA A 64 1.27 1.31 7.83
C ALA A 64 1.71 0.78 6.46
N VAL A 65 1.73 -0.53 6.30
CA VAL A 65 2.16 -1.24 5.10
C VAL A 65 0.98 -1.96 4.45
N THR A 66 0.87 -1.83 3.12
CA THR A 66 -0.12 -2.54 2.29
C THR A 66 0.50 -3.01 0.98
N CYS A 67 -0.27 -3.77 0.20
CA CYS A 67 0.13 -4.19 -1.14
C CYS A 67 0.39 -2.98 -2.05
N ARG A 68 1.55 -2.96 -2.70
CA ARG A 68 1.99 -1.92 -3.63
C ARG A 68 1.50 -2.13 -5.06
N LYS A 69 0.79 -3.23 -5.34
CA LYS A 69 0.24 -3.56 -6.65
C LYS A 69 1.31 -3.49 -7.75
N CYS A 70 2.45 -4.13 -7.50
CA CYS A 70 3.63 -4.13 -8.36
C CYS A 70 3.29 -4.46 -9.81
N LYS A 71 4.02 -3.88 -10.77
CA LYS A 71 3.88 -4.22 -12.19
C LYS A 71 4.22 -5.69 -12.43
N ASP A 72 5.34 -6.11 -11.85
CA ASP A 72 5.85 -7.47 -11.92
C ASP A 72 5.74 -8.11 -10.53
N PRO A 73 4.61 -8.79 -10.21
CA PRO A 73 4.33 -9.26 -8.86
C PRO A 73 5.12 -10.53 -8.55
N VAL A 74 6.29 -10.37 -7.92
CA VAL A 74 7.16 -11.49 -7.51
C VAL A 74 6.41 -12.50 -6.63
N CYS A 75 5.46 -12.05 -5.81
CA CYS A 75 4.62 -12.91 -4.98
C CYS A 75 3.76 -13.89 -5.80
N VAL A 76 3.29 -13.49 -6.98
CA VAL A 76 2.57 -14.37 -7.92
C VAL A 76 3.53 -15.37 -8.54
N ALA A 77 4.66 -14.88 -9.07
CA ALA A 77 5.67 -15.71 -9.71
C ALA A 77 6.31 -16.76 -8.76
N SER A 78 6.39 -16.43 -7.47
CA SER A 78 6.98 -17.34 -6.46
C SER A 78 6.03 -18.42 -5.97
N CYS A 79 4.75 -18.43 -6.38
CA CYS A 79 3.77 -19.39 -5.86
C CYS A 79 3.90 -20.76 -6.54
N PRO A 80 4.34 -21.83 -5.84
CA PRO A 80 4.53 -23.14 -6.45
C PRO A 80 3.21 -23.84 -6.80
N LYS A 81 2.09 -23.35 -6.25
CA LYS A 81 0.74 -23.87 -6.50
C LYS A 81 -0.08 -23.02 -7.46
N ASN A 82 0.51 -21.96 -8.02
CA ASN A 82 -0.20 -20.97 -8.86
C ASN A 82 -1.51 -20.46 -8.22
N ALA A 83 -1.52 -20.38 -6.88
CA ALA A 83 -2.71 -19.96 -6.14
C ALA A 83 -2.91 -18.44 -6.16
N LEU A 84 -1.92 -17.65 -6.60
CA LEU A 84 -1.99 -16.20 -6.71
C LEU A 84 -2.10 -15.79 -8.18
N SER A 85 -2.97 -14.81 -8.45
CA SER A 85 -3.08 -14.14 -9.74
C SER A 85 -3.18 -12.64 -9.54
N GLN A 86 -2.85 -11.86 -10.55
CA GLN A 86 -2.98 -10.40 -10.51
C GLN A 86 -3.99 -9.94 -11.55
N GLU A 87 -4.90 -9.08 -11.13
CA GLU A 87 -5.79 -8.37 -12.05
C GLU A 87 -5.00 -7.29 -12.81
N GLU A 88 -5.07 -7.32 -14.14
CA GLU A 88 -4.25 -6.43 -14.99
C GLU A 88 -4.52 -4.94 -14.78
N ASN A 89 -5.76 -4.54 -14.62
CA ASN A 89 -6.15 -3.13 -14.55
C ASN A 89 -5.85 -2.52 -13.19
N THR A 90 -6.23 -3.19 -12.11
CA THR A 90 -6.15 -2.69 -10.73
C THR A 90 -4.85 -3.06 -10.03
N GLY A 91 -4.18 -4.12 -10.49
CA GLY A 91 -3.01 -4.70 -9.84
C GLY A 91 -3.33 -5.45 -8.54
N ILE A 92 -4.61 -5.68 -8.25
CA ILE A 92 -5.04 -6.45 -7.07
C ILE A 92 -4.58 -7.89 -7.21
N ILE A 93 -4.09 -8.44 -6.11
CA ILE A 93 -3.71 -9.85 -6.04
C ILE A 93 -4.89 -10.65 -5.53
N HIS A 94 -5.37 -11.57 -6.35
CA HIS A 94 -6.38 -12.56 -5.99
C HIS A 94 -5.71 -13.85 -5.53
N ILE A 95 -6.29 -14.48 -4.53
CA ILE A 95 -5.78 -15.72 -3.94
C ILE A 95 -6.86 -16.78 -4.02
N ASN A 96 -6.56 -17.85 -4.73
CA ASN A 96 -7.43 -19.02 -4.77
C ASN A 96 -7.26 -19.80 -3.46
N GLU A 97 -8.25 -19.72 -2.58
CA GLU A 97 -8.23 -20.36 -1.26
C GLU A 97 -8.10 -21.88 -1.35
N HIS A 98 -8.68 -22.52 -2.37
CA HIS A 98 -8.62 -23.97 -2.57
C HIS A 98 -7.24 -24.46 -3.03
N ALA A 99 -6.49 -23.64 -3.77
CA ALA A 99 -5.16 -23.96 -4.23
C ALA A 99 -4.06 -23.57 -3.25
N CYS A 100 -4.34 -22.61 -2.35
CA CYS A 100 -3.37 -22.09 -1.41
C CYS A 100 -3.11 -23.05 -0.25
N THR A 101 -1.87 -23.51 -0.11
CA THR A 101 -1.44 -24.42 0.97
C THR A 101 -0.84 -23.69 2.17
N GLY A 102 -0.78 -22.36 2.15
CA GLY A 102 -0.19 -21.57 3.24
C GLY A 102 1.32 -21.72 3.41
N CYS A 103 2.03 -22.14 2.38
CA CYS A 103 3.47 -22.44 2.43
C CYS A 103 4.37 -21.22 2.70
N GLY A 104 3.88 -19.98 2.57
CA GLY A 104 4.60 -18.74 2.90
C GLY A 104 5.57 -18.22 1.84
N TRP A 105 5.81 -18.90 0.72
CA TRP A 105 6.76 -18.44 -0.31
C TRP A 105 6.45 -17.03 -0.82
N CYS A 106 5.19 -16.71 -1.06
CA CYS A 106 4.77 -15.38 -1.51
C CYS A 106 5.01 -14.30 -0.45
N ILE A 107 4.97 -14.66 0.84
CA ILE A 107 5.25 -13.75 1.95
C ILE A 107 6.75 -13.42 1.97
N GLY A 108 7.61 -14.43 1.89
CA GLY A 108 9.06 -14.24 1.83
C GLY A 108 9.54 -13.50 0.57
N ALA A 109 8.83 -13.67 -0.56
CA ALA A 109 9.16 -12.98 -1.80
C ALA A 109 8.74 -11.51 -1.83
N CYS A 110 7.84 -11.08 -0.95
CA CYS A 110 7.33 -9.71 -0.93
C CYS A 110 8.31 -8.74 -0.25
N SER A 111 9.00 -7.92 -1.01
CA SER A 111 9.93 -6.91 -0.48
C SER A 111 9.27 -5.84 0.41
N PHE A 112 7.95 -5.74 0.40
CA PHE A 112 7.18 -4.78 1.19
C PHE A 112 6.52 -5.38 2.43
N GLY A 113 6.61 -6.71 2.64
CA GLY A 113 5.93 -7.37 3.76
C GLY A 113 4.41 -7.25 3.74
N ALA A 114 3.81 -7.13 2.54
CA ALA A 114 2.38 -6.82 2.39
C ALA A 114 1.46 -8.05 2.35
N LEU A 115 2.03 -9.26 2.43
CA LEU A 115 1.26 -10.50 2.52
C LEU A 115 1.41 -11.08 3.93
N SER A 116 0.37 -11.74 4.40
CA SER A 116 0.35 -12.46 5.68
C SER A 116 -0.40 -13.79 5.53
N LEU A 117 -0.31 -14.67 6.50
CA LEU A 117 -1.18 -15.83 6.62
C LEU A 117 -2.41 -15.48 7.45
N HIS A 118 -3.57 -15.83 6.95
CA HIS A 118 -4.82 -15.68 7.68
C HIS A 118 -4.79 -16.58 8.93
N PRO A 119 -5.03 -16.03 10.13
CA PRO A 119 -4.82 -16.78 11.39
C PRO A 119 -5.66 -18.06 11.49
N ASP A 120 -6.90 -18.03 10.99
CA ASP A 120 -7.81 -19.19 11.05
C ASP A 120 -7.67 -20.10 9.81
N LYS A 121 -7.75 -19.53 8.61
CA LYS A 121 -7.75 -20.26 7.35
C LYS A 121 -6.38 -20.82 6.95
N LYS A 122 -5.29 -20.28 7.52
CA LYS A 122 -3.89 -20.63 7.18
C LYS A 122 -3.52 -20.44 5.70
N ILE A 123 -4.23 -19.62 4.98
CA ILE A 123 -3.95 -19.23 3.59
C ILE A 123 -3.34 -17.83 3.52
N ALA A 124 -2.63 -17.54 2.44
CA ALA A 124 -2.12 -16.19 2.21
C ALA A 124 -3.27 -15.19 2.01
N TYR A 125 -3.09 -13.94 2.45
CA TYR A 125 -4.01 -12.85 2.14
C TYR A 125 -3.26 -11.52 2.07
N THR A 126 -3.86 -10.54 1.39
CA THR A 126 -3.28 -9.21 1.19
C THR A 126 -4.36 -8.16 0.90
N CYS A 127 -3.99 -6.89 0.88
CA CYS A 127 -4.90 -5.78 0.66
C CYS A 127 -5.53 -5.83 -0.75
N ASN A 128 -6.87 -5.84 -0.80
CA ASN A 128 -7.70 -5.75 -2.01
C ASN A 128 -8.26 -4.34 -2.26
N SER A 129 -7.82 -3.32 -1.52
CA SER A 129 -8.34 -1.95 -1.57
C SER A 129 -9.84 -1.84 -1.31
N CYS A 130 -10.41 -2.77 -0.54
CA CYS A 130 -11.84 -2.85 -0.20
C CYS A 130 -12.77 -3.00 -1.41
N THR A 131 -12.29 -3.58 -2.54
CA THR A 131 -13.10 -3.77 -3.76
C THR A 131 -14.24 -4.73 -3.58
N ASP A 132 -14.11 -5.70 -2.67
CA ASP A 132 -15.14 -6.72 -2.38
C ASP A 132 -16.24 -6.18 -1.45
N THR A 133 -16.10 -4.95 -1.00
CA THR A 133 -17.09 -4.29 -0.16
C THR A 133 -17.94 -3.34 -1.00
N ASN A 134 -19.19 -3.09 -0.61
CA ASN A 134 -20.10 -2.16 -1.32
C ASN A 134 -19.63 -0.69 -1.32
N ASN A 135 -18.44 -0.41 -0.82
CA ASN A 135 -17.84 0.92 -0.82
C ASN A 135 -17.16 1.21 -2.15
N LYS A 136 -17.92 1.80 -3.07
CA LYS A 136 -17.40 2.37 -4.32
C LYS A 136 -16.67 3.68 -3.99
N GLY A 137 -15.41 3.62 -3.59
CA GLY A 137 -14.69 4.86 -3.24
C GLY A 137 -13.30 4.61 -2.67
N GLU A 138 -12.94 5.45 -1.71
CA GLU A 138 -11.68 5.37 -1.02
C GLU A 138 -11.67 4.22 0.01
N PRO A 139 -10.54 3.50 0.16
CA PRO A 139 -10.42 2.42 1.15
C PRO A 139 -10.74 2.89 2.57
N GLN A 140 -11.47 2.06 3.33
CA GLN A 140 -11.97 2.42 4.65
C GLN A 140 -10.87 2.80 5.65
N CYS A 141 -9.72 2.14 5.60
CA CYS A 141 -8.59 2.49 6.47
C CYS A 141 -8.11 3.94 6.28
N ILE A 142 -8.30 4.53 5.09
CA ILE A 142 -7.97 5.94 4.82
C ILE A 142 -9.03 6.85 5.42
N GLN A 143 -10.31 6.55 5.19
CA GLN A 143 -11.43 7.36 5.70
C GLN A 143 -11.41 7.47 7.24
N TRP A 144 -10.95 6.43 7.92
CA TRP A 144 -10.88 6.38 9.37
C TRP A 144 -9.50 6.78 9.94
N CYS A 145 -8.54 7.19 9.11
CA CYS A 145 -7.25 7.66 9.59
C CYS A 145 -7.35 9.09 10.12
N THR A 146 -7.47 9.25 11.44
CA THR A 146 -7.62 10.55 12.10
C THR A 146 -6.44 11.49 11.86
N GLU A 147 -5.23 10.94 11.73
CA GLU A 147 -4.02 11.73 11.48
C GLU A 147 -3.82 12.08 9.99
N GLY A 148 -4.69 11.58 9.09
CA GLY A 148 -4.50 11.77 7.66
C GLY A 148 -3.18 11.22 7.13
N ALA A 149 -2.62 10.21 7.81
CA ALA A 149 -1.36 9.60 7.43
C ALA A 149 -1.46 8.69 6.20
N LEU A 150 -2.66 8.19 5.88
CA LEU A 150 -2.88 7.28 4.75
C LEU A 150 -3.41 8.03 3.53
N GLN A 151 -2.91 7.68 2.36
CA GLN A 151 -3.33 8.27 1.09
C GLN A 151 -3.53 7.18 0.03
N TYR A 152 -4.54 7.33 -0.85
CA TYR A 152 -4.80 6.45 -1.99
C TYR A 152 -4.34 7.13 -3.27
N VAL A 153 -3.16 6.80 -3.74
CA VAL A 153 -2.47 7.53 -4.82
C VAL A 153 -1.90 6.61 -5.88
N THR A 154 -1.68 7.16 -7.07
CA THR A 154 -0.88 6.54 -8.13
C THR A 154 0.61 6.78 -7.88
N ALA A 155 1.47 5.99 -8.52
CA ALA A 155 2.93 6.18 -8.44
C ALA A 155 3.34 7.59 -8.91
N GLU A 156 2.72 8.12 -9.97
CA GLU A 156 3.03 9.46 -10.48
C GLU A 156 2.63 10.56 -9.48
N THR A 157 1.42 10.45 -8.90
CA THR A 157 0.98 11.40 -7.87
C THR A 157 1.90 11.38 -6.65
N LEU A 158 2.34 10.19 -6.24
CA LEU A 158 3.29 10.05 -5.13
C LEU A 158 4.63 10.70 -5.45
N ALA A 159 5.18 10.44 -6.65
CA ALA A 159 6.43 11.03 -7.09
C ALA A 159 6.37 12.56 -7.15
N GLN A 160 5.25 13.11 -7.64
CA GLN A 160 5.02 14.56 -7.68
C GLN A 160 5.00 15.16 -6.27
N LYS A 161 4.25 14.56 -5.34
CA LYS A 161 4.20 15.02 -3.93
C LYS A 161 5.57 14.96 -3.27
N THR A 162 6.33 13.90 -3.51
CA THR A 162 7.69 13.75 -2.96
C THR A 162 8.63 14.85 -3.49
N ARG A 163 8.57 15.14 -4.79
CA ARG A 163 9.34 16.25 -5.40
C ARG A 163 8.97 17.61 -4.78
N GLN A 164 7.68 17.86 -4.62
CA GLN A 164 7.20 19.11 -4.00
C GLN A 164 7.70 19.25 -2.55
N LYS A 165 7.56 18.18 -1.74
CA LYS A 165 8.05 18.16 -0.36
C LYS A 165 9.55 18.47 -0.28
N LEU A 166 10.35 17.84 -1.13
CA LEU A 166 11.79 18.09 -1.20
C LEU A 166 12.12 19.56 -1.50
N VAL A 167 11.46 20.15 -2.50
CA VAL A 167 11.67 21.57 -2.86
C VAL A 167 11.31 22.49 -1.70
N THR A 168 10.17 22.25 -1.04
CA THR A 168 9.77 23.04 0.13
C THR A 168 10.82 22.97 1.25
N GLN A 169 11.29 21.77 1.59
CA GLN A 169 12.34 21.59 2.62
C GLN A 169 13.65 22.31 2.27
N LEU A 170 14.06 22.30 1.00
CA LEU A 170 15.24 23.02 0.55
C LEU A 170 15.07 24.53 0.66
N LEU A 171 13.89 25.08 0.38
CA LEU A 171 13.61 26.51 0.52
C LEU A 171 13.62 26.94 2.01
N GLU A 172 12.95 26.20 2.88
CA GLU A 172 12.93 26.43 4.32
C GLU A 172 14.35 26.41 4.93
N THR A 173 15.15 25.42 4.52
CA THR A 173 16.56 25.33 4.95
C THR A 173 17.39 26.55 4.52
N ARG A 174 17.13 27.06 3.31
CA ARG A 174 17.80 28.24 2.76
C ARG A 174 17.43 29.52 3.51
N GLU A 175 16.16 29.68 3.87
CA GLU A 175 15.66 30.81 4.65
C GLU A 175 16.25 30.82 6.06
N ASN A 176 16.22 29.69 6.75
CA ASN A 176 16.81 29.54 8.09
C ASN A 176 18.32 29.82 8.11
N ASN A 177 19.04 29.52 7.04
CA ASN A 177 20.48 29.82 6.94
C ASN A 177 20.73 31.30 6.66
N LYS A 178 19.88 32.03 5.96
CA LYS A 178 19.98 33.47 5.77
C LYS A 178 19.80 34.24 7.09
N GLU A 179 18.74 33.89 7.85
CA GLU A 179 18.50 34.53 9.15
C GLU A 179 19.66 34.33 10.14
N LYS A 180 20.33 33.17 10.10
CA LYS A 180 21.52 32.92 10.94
C LYS A 180 22.75 33.74 10.53
N THR A 181 22.83 34.14 9.25
CA THR A 181 23.96 34.98 8.76
C THR A 181 23.73 36.46 8.97
N GLU A 182 22.47 36.92 9.03
CA GLU A 182 22.11 38.31 9.28
C GLU A 182 22.14 38.69 10.78
N ASN A 183 22.03 37.71 11.68
CA ASN A 183 22.07 37.88 13.13
C ASN A 183 23.48 37.68 13.74
N LYS A 184 24.54 37.69 12.94
CA LYS A 184 25.94 37.51 13.35
C LYS A 184 26.78 38.71 12.97
#